data_802803d314becb662bc0b3b75e4a086e
#
_entry.id   802803d314becb662bc0b3b75e4a086e
#
_cell.length_a   1.000
_cell.length_b   1.000
_cell.length_c   1.000
_cell.angle_alpha   90.00
_cell.angle_beta   90.00
_cell.angle_gamma   90.00
#
_symmetry.space_group_name_H-M   'P 1'
#
loop_
_entity.id
_entity.type
_entity.pdbx_description
1 polymer ?
#
loop_
_entity_poly.entity_id
_entity_poly.type
_entity_poly.pdbx_seq_one_letter_code
_entity_poly.pdbx_strand_id
1 'polypeptide(L)'
;MSASSAQTETPERYFLKVASANPFNPLILIDYGLPRAAKAIVRIYTAEGRVVNTLVNDTQPAGNYTLAWDGTDRNGTRVGSGVYFIMLETPEYSETKKIALLR
;
A
#
# COMPACT_ATOMS: atom_id res chain seq x y z
N MET A 1 -14.55 22.63 -17.15
CA MET A 1 -14.58 21.95 -16.59
C MET A 1 -14.15 20.87 -16.90
N SER A 2 -13.72 20.43 -16.44
CA SER A 2 -13.17 19.41 -17.03
C SER A 2 -13.46 18.15 -16.34
N ALA A 3 -13.87 17.19 -17.04
CA ALA A 3 -14.21 15.91 -16.45
C ALA A 3 -13.01 15.25 -15.83
N SER A 4 -11.85 15.63 -16.27
CA SER A 4 -10.65 15.01 -15.75
C SER A 4 -10.44 15.32 -14.29
N SER A 5 -11.08 16.35 -13.77
CA SER A 5 -10.88 16.66 -12.36
C SER A 5 -11.37 15.54 -11.44
N ALA A 6 -12.30 14.75 -11.92
CA ALA A 6 -12.78 13.64 -11.11
C ALA A 6 -11.70 12.59 -10.89
N GLN A 7 -10.75 12.48 -11.81
CA GLN A 7 -9.71 11.48 -11.73
C GLN A 7 -8.55 11.93 -10.85
N THR A 8 -8.44 13.23 -10.64
CA THR A 8 -7.35 13.78 -9.86
C THR A 8 -7.86 14.35 -8.55
N GLU A 9 -9.10 14.05 -8.25
CA GLU A 9 -9.71 14.58 -7.04
C GLU A 9 -8.94 14.10 -5.81
N THR A 10 -8.67 15.03 -4.92
CA THR A 10 -7.98 14.72 -3.69
C THR A 10 -8.94 14.03 -2.73
N PRO A 11 -8.53 12.94 -2.10
CA PRO A 11 -9.39 12.30 -1.13
C PRO A 11 -9.59 13.22 0.09
N GLU A 12 -10.76 13.12 0.71
CA GLU A 12 -11.06 13.92 1.89
C GLU A 12 -10.41 13.35 3.14
N ARG A 13 -10.04 12.10 3.10
CA ARG A 13 -9.49 11.41 4.26
C ARG A 13 -8.35 10.53 3.84
N TYR A 14 -7.48 10.23 4.79
CA TYR A 14 -6.52 9.17 4.60
C TYR A 14 -7.26 7.85 4.49
N PHE A 15 -6.75 6.96 3.68
CA PHE A 15 -7.29 5.60 3.62
C PHE A 15 -6.24 4.63 3.12
N LEU A 16 -6.45 3.37 3.42
CA LEU A 16 -5.64 2.28 2.93
C LEU A 16 -6.58 1.14 2.57
N LYS A 17 -6.52 0.68 1.34
CA LYS A 17 -7.34 -0.42 0.86
C LYS A 17 -6.46 -1.43 0.18
N VAL A 18 -6.80 -2.69 0.32
CA VAL A 18 -6.09 -3.77 -0.33
C VAL A 18 -7.07 -4.51 -1.21
N ALA A 19 -6.80 -4.55 -2.50
CA ALA A 19 -7.60 -5.32 -3.43
C ALA A 19 -7.08 -6.75 -3.42
N SER A 20 -8.00 -7.69 -3.32
CA SER A 20 -7.62 -9.08 -3.36
C SER A 20 -6.98 -9.40 -4.67
N ALA A 21 -5.88 -10.10 -4.62
CA ALA A 21 -5.27 -10.57 -5.83
C ALA A 21 -6.10 -11.70 -6.41
N ASN A 22 -6.09 -11.78 -7.71
CA ASN A 22 -6.58 -12.95 -8.41
C ASN A 22 -5.78 -14.15 -7.90
N PRO A 23 -6.41 -15.28 -7.60
CA PRO A 23 -5.64 -16.42 -7.09
C PRO A 23 -4.54 -16.91 -8.02
N PHE A 24 -4.61 -16.55 -9.29
CA PHE A 24 -3.56 -16.92 -10.23
C PHE A 24 -2.55 -15.80 -10.47
N ASN A 25 -2.74 -14.67 -9.81
CA ASN A 25 -1.86 -13.52 -9.97
C ASN A 25 -1.30 -13.17 -8.61
N PRO A 26 0.02 -13.25 -8.42
CA PRO A 26 0.60 -12.96 -7.11
C PRO A 26 0.61 -11.48 -6.74
N LEU A 27 0.19 -10.61 -7.65
CA LEU A 27 0.20 -9.18 -7.35
C LEU A 27 -0.94 -8.82 -6.40
N ILE A 28 -0.59 -8.06 -5.40
CA ILE A 28 -1.56 -7.50 -4.46
C ILE A 28 -1.57 -6.00 -4.69
N LEU A 29 -2.75 -5.47 -5.01
CA LEU A 29 -2.89 -4.05 -5.28
C LEU A 29 -3.24 -3.31 -4.00
N ILE A 30 -2.56 -2.21 -3.77
CA ILE A 30 -2.69 -1.42 -2.56
C ILE A 30 -3.05 -0.01 -2.98
N ASP A 31 -4.22 0.46 -2.55
CA ASP A 31 -4.65 1.82 -2.81
C ASP A 31 -4.58 2.61 -1.53
N TYR A 32 -4.05 3.81 -1.59
CA TYR A 32 -4.08 4.69 -0.44
C TYR A 32 -4.29 6.13 -0.87
N GLY A 33 -4.78 6.93 0.05
CA GLY A 33 -5.08 8.32 -0.25
C GLY A 33 -4.51 9.26 0.79
N LEU A 34 -4.03 10.40 0.30
CA LEU A 34 -3.49 11.47 1.13
C LEU A 34 -4.33 12.72 0.91
N PRO A 35 -5.02 13.22 1.94
CA PRO A 35 -5.83 14.44 1.77
C PRO A 35 -4.96 15.68 1.65
N ARG A 36 -3.70 15.59 2.05
CA ARG A 36 -2.74 16.68 1.93
C ARG A 36 -1.35 16.10 1.73
N ALA A 37 -0.43 16.91 1.28
CA ALA A 37 0.95 16.47 1.10
C ALA A 37 1.50 15.97 2.41
N ALA A 38 2.19 14.85 2.39
CA ALA A 38 2.72 14.23 3.60
C ALA A 38 3.80 13.23 3.26
N LYS A 39 4.66 12.98 4.25
CA LYS A 39 5.58 11.87 4.11
C LYS A 39 4.78 10.59 4.29
N ALA A 40 4.81 9.73 3.29
CA ALA A 40 4.09 8.48 3.31
C ALA A 40 5.08 7.33 3.34
N ILE A 41 4.84 6.39 4.24
CA ILE A 41 5.64 5.17 4.33
C ILE A 41 4.67 4.02 4.20
N VAL A 42 4.90 3.16 3.21
CA VAL A 42 4.09 1.96 3.02
C VAL A 42 5.03 0.77 3.11
N ARG A 43 4.79 -0.08 4.09
CA ARG A 43 5.65 -1.24 4.36
C ARG A 43 4.84 -2.50 4.48
N ILE A 44 5.50 -3.59 4.14
CA ILE A 44 4.96 -4.94 4.32
C ILE A 44 5.70 -5.56 5.51
N TYR A 45 4.94 -6.18 6.42
CA TYR A 45 5.48 -6.82 7.60
C TYR A 45 5.04 -8.28 7.66
N THR A 46 5.87 -9.11 8.28
CA THR A 46 5.45 -10.47 8.63
C THR A 46 4.47 -10.41 9.79
N ALA A 47 3.84 -11.54 10.09
CA ALA A 47 2.95 -11.63 11.24
C ALA A 47 3.66 -11.34 12.56
N GLU A 48 4.97 -11.52 12.60
CA GLU A 48 5.76 -11.23 13.81
C GLU A 48 6.19 -9.77 13.88
N GLY A 49 5.87 -8.97 12.85
CA GLY A 49 6.21 -7.55 12.87
C GLY A 49 7.54 -7.21 12.23
N ARG A 50 8.15 -8.15 11.52
CA ARG A 50 9.41 -7.90 10.83
C ARG A 50 9.15 -7.26 9.48
N VAL A 51 9.94 -6.26 9.11
CA VAL A 51 9.78 -5.60 7.81
C VAL A 51 10.20 -6.54 6.70
N VAL A 52 9.31 -6.76 5.75
CA VAL A 52 9.58 -7.54 4.55
C VAL A 52 10.07 -6.61 3.45
N ASN A 53 9.34 -5.53 3.22
CA ASN A 53 9.67 -4.62 2.14
C ASN A 53 9.11 -3.25 2.45
N THR A 54 9.78 -2.22 1.95
CA THR A 54 9.29 -0.84 2.02
C THR A 54 8.97 -0.42 0.60
N LEU A 55 7.67 -0.23 0.33
CA LEU A 55 7.22 0.09 -1.01
C LEU A 55 7.28 1.58 -1.30
N VAL A 56 7.04 2.40 -0.30
CA VAL A 56 7.10 3.85 -0.43
C VAL A 56 7.70 4.40 0.85
N ASN A 57 8.58 5.38 0.70
CA ASN A 57 9.14 6.11 1.82
C ASN A 57 9.55 7.46 1.27
N ASP A 58 8.56 8.37 1.14
CA ASP A 58 8.81 9.60 0.44
C ASP A 58 7.71 10.61 0.77
N THR A 59 8.01 11.87 0.58
CA THR A 59 7.00 12.92 0.69
C THR A 59 6.23 12.97 -0.62
N GLN A 60 4.92 12.85 -0.53
CA GLN A 60 4.06 12.80 -1.70
C GLN A 60 2.99 13.87 -1.63
N PRO A 61 2.59 14.42 -2.78
CA PRO A 61 1.49 15.37 -2.82
C PRO A 61 0.17 14.72 -2.42
N ALA A 62 -0.82 15.53 -2.09
CA ALA A 62 -2.18 15.03 -1.89
C ALA A 62 -2.64 14.30 -3.14
N GLY A 63 -3.36 13.21 -2.96
CA GLY A 63 -3.85 12.45 -4.10
C GLY A 63 -4.15 11.01 -3.75
N ASN A 64 -4.51 10.27 -4.80
CA ASN A 64 -4.78 8.84 -4.72
C ASN A 64 -3.62 8.09 -5.36
N TYR A 65 -3.22 7.00 -4.72
CA TYR A 65 -2.06 6.24 -5.17
C TYR A 65 -2.40 4.76 -5.23
N THR A 66 -1.79 4.07 -6.18
CA THR A 66 -1.94 2.62 -6.32
C THR A 66 -0.55 2.01 -6.42
N LEU A 67 -0.31 1.00 -5.61
CA LEU A 67 0.93 0.24 -5.62
C LEU A 67 0.62 -1.22 -5.88
N ALA A 68 1.61 -1.95 -6.36
CA ALA A 68 1.51 -3.39 -6.51
C ALA A 68 2.65 -4.03 -5.72
N TRP A 69 2.32 -5.02 -4.90
CA TRP A 69 3.33 -5.84 -4.23
C TRP A 69 3.30 -7.22 -4.85
N ASP A 70 4.45 -7.67 -5.29
CA ASP A 70 4.58 -8.94 -6.00
C ASP A 70 5.02 -10.08 -5.08
N GLY A 71 4.97 -9.88 -3.79
CA GLY A 71 5.35 -10.93 -2.85
C GLY A 71 6.84 -11.09 -2.67
N THR A 72 7.60 -10.04 -2.90
CA THR A 72 9.04 -10.11 -2.72
C THR A 72 9.48 -9.24 -1.55
N ASP A 73 10.63 -9.60 -0.97
CA ASP A 73 11.26 -8.78 0.05
C ASP A 73 12.09 -7.69 -0.64
N ARG A 74 12.78 -6.89 0.18
CA ARG A 74 13.55 -5.77 -0.36
C ARG A 74 14.74 -6.20 -1.21
N ASN A 75 15.11 -7.45 -1.15
CA ASN A 75 16.19 -7.99 -1.99
C ASN A 75 15.66 -8.62 -3.26
N GLY A 76 14.35 -8.56 -3.48
CA GLY A 76 13.74 -9.17 -4.65
C GLY A 76 13.48 -10.65 -4.50
N THR A 77 13.69 -11.21 -3.29
CA THR A 77 13.47 -12.63 -3.05
C THR A 77 12.00 -12.86 -2.73
N ARG A 78 11.42 -13.89 -3.33
CA ARG A 78 10.00 -14.21 -3.09
C ARG A 78 9.83 -14.74 -1.68
N VAL A 79 8.84 -14.19 -0.98
CA VAL A 79 8.53 -14.68 0.36
C VAL A 79 7.47 -15.77 0.25
N GLY A 80 7.36 -16.57 1.30
CA GLY A 80 6.45 -17.70 1.31
C GLY A 80 5.01 -17.31 1.45
N SER A 81 4.11 -18.25 1.15
CA SER A 81 2.70 -18.07 1.40
C SER A 81 2.47 -17.86 2.89
N GLY A 82 1.51 -17.02 3.21
CA GLY A 82 1.20 -16.78 4.62
C GLY A 82 0.51 -15.44 4.80
N VAL A 83 0.42 -15.03 6.06
CA VAL A 83 -0.23 -13.78 6.44
C VAL A 83 0.82 -12.71 6.58
N TYR A 84 0.54 -11.58 5.97
CA TYR A 84 1.38 -10.39 6.02
C TYR A 84 0.53 -9.19 6.36
N PHE A 85 1.17 -8.10 6.75
CA PHE A 85 0.47 -6.87 7.06
C PHE A 85 1.04 -5.75 6.23
N ILE A 86 0.16 -4.89 5.73
CA ILE A 86 0.54 -3.68 5.01
C ILE A 86 0.19 -2.52 5.90
N MET A 87 1.15 -1.63 6.10
CA MET A 87 0.94 -0.46 6.94
C MET A 87 1.23 0.81 6.15
N LEU A 88 0.28 1.73 6.18
CA LEU A 88 0.49 3.09 5.70
C LEU A 88 0.74 3.97 6.92
N GLU A 89 1.83 4.70 6.92
CA GLU A 89 2.19 5.58 8.02
C GLU A 89 2.48 6.97 7.51
N THR A 90 1.84 7.97 8.11
CA THR A 90 2.12 9.37 7.85
C THR A 90 2.22 10.07 9.21
N PRO A 91 2.66 11.33 9.25
CA PRO A 91 2.71 12.02 10.55
C PRO A 91 1.39 12.13 11.27
N GLU A 92 0.27 12.13 10.55
CA GLU A 92 -1.05 12.31 11.16
C GLU A 92 -1.92 11.07 11.13
N TYR A 93 -1.46 9.99 10.51
CA TYR A 93 -2.35 8.86 10.28
C TYR A 93 -1.54 7.58 10.08
N SER A 94 -2.06 6.50 10.60
CA SER A 94 -1.52 5.19 10.26
C SER A 94 -2.66 4.19 10.19
N GLU A 95 -2.51 3.23 9.31
CA GLU A 95 -3.50 2.16 9.16
C GLU A 95 -2.80 0.90 8.70
N THR A 96 -3.24 -0.24 9.23
CA THR A 96 -2.68 -1.54 8.91
C THR A 96 -3.78 -2.44 8.38
N LYS A 97 -3.48 -3.16 7.32
CA LYS A 97 -4.39 -4.15 6.75
C LYS A 97 -3.70 -5.50 6.68
N LYS A 98 -4.46 -6.54 6.94
CA LYS A 98 -3.96 -7.91 6.86
C LYS A 98 -4.16 -8.43 5.45
N ILE A 99 -3.18 -9.15 4.94
CA ILE A 99 -3.29 -9.78 3.63
C ILE A 99 -2.86 -11.23 3.73
N ALA A 100 -3.39 -12.04 2.85
CA ALA A 100 -2.97 -13.42 2.71
C ALA A 100 -2.31 -13.56 1.35
N LEU A 101 -1.07 -14.02 1.36
CA LEU A 101 -0.34 -14.28 0.13
C LEU A 101 -0.40 -15.77 -0.15
N LEU A 102 -0.92 -16.11 -1.31
CA LEU A 102 -1.02 -17.50 -1.75
C LEU A 102 -0.19 -17.67 -3.00
N ARG A 103 0.67 -18.67 -2.99
CA ARG A 103 1.50 -18.96 -4.15
C ARG A 103 1.19 -20.35 -4.70
#